data_4d6dbad66c2418155af687738f1917b3
#
_entry.id   4d6dbad66c2418155af687738f1917b3
#
_cell.length_a   1.000
_cell.length_b   1.000
_cell.length_c   1.000
_cell.angle_alpha   90.00
_cell.angle_beta   90.00
_cell.angle_gamma   90.00
#
_symmetry.space_group_name_H-M   'P 1'
#
loop_
_entity.id
_entity.type
_entity.pdbx_description
1 polymer ?
#
loop_
_entity_poly.entity_id
_entity_poly.type
_entity_poly.pdbx_seq_one_letter_code
_entity_poly.pdbx_strand_id
1 'polypeptide(L)'
;LMRSSAASDVYKRQERMRGYEDLKKETFLKTYNVINENFKDIFHRLSDGEGTLILENEEKPFEGGLDIEAQPRDKKKQRLAGMSGGEKALTALSFVFAIQKYMPAPFYAFDEVDASLDGINVEKLAHIVQSQAETTQFIVVSHRKPMIESANRTIGVTQKEKGISKVTGVKLRD
;
A
#
# COMPACT_ATOMS: atom_id res chain seq x y z
N LEU A 1 -55.63 -2.82 -11.33
CA LEU A 1 -54.80 -1.58 -11.36
C LEU A 1 -53.71 -1.56 -10.29
N MET A 2 -53.99 -1.96 -9.04
CA MET A 2 -52.96 -1.99 -7.97
C MET A 2 -51.84 -3.03 -8.20
N ARG A 3 -52.12 -4.22 -8.76
CA ARG A 3 -51.12 -5.24 -9.08
C ARG A 3 -50.17 -4.81 -10.21
N SER A 4 -50.64 -4.00 -11.16
CA SER A 4 -49.81 -3.46 -12.26
C SER A 4 -48.81 -2.41 -11.75
N SER A 5 -49.19 -1.57 -10.78
CA SER A 5 -48.31 -0.56 -10.17
C SER A 5 -47.16 -1.21 -9.38
N ALA A 6 -47.48 -2.21 -8.53
CA ALA A 6 -46.48 -2.91 -7.74
C ALA A 6 -45.45 -3.65 -8.62
N ALA A 7 -45.86 -4.30 -9.70
CA ALA A 7 -44.96 -4.95 -10.64
C ALA A 7 -44.07 -3.94 -11.38
N SER A 8 -44.60 -2.78 -11.77
CA SER A 8 -43.85 -1.69 -12.37
C SER A 8 -42.80 -1.12 -11.40
N ASP A 9 -43.14 -0.98 -10.11
CA ASP A 9 -42.22 -0.48 -9.09
C ASP A 9 -41.09 -1.46 -8.79
N VAL A 10 -41.38 -2.77 -8.76
CA VAL A 10 -40.34 -3.82 -8.63
C VAL A 10 -39.39 -3.80 -9.83
N TYR A 11 -39.92 -3.71 -11.05
CA TYR A 11 -39.10 -3.64 -12.26
C TYR A 11 -38.15 -2.42 -12.24
N LYS A 12 -38.68 -1.23 -11.91
CA LYS A 12 -37.86 -0.01 -11.80
C LYS A 12 -36.80 -0.08 -10.71
N ARG A 13 -37.08 -0.79 -9.60
CA ARG A 13 -36.07 -1.03 -8.56
C ARG A 13 -34.96 -1.97 -9.03
N GLN A 14 -35.33 -3.06 -9.71
CA GLN A 14 -34.36 -4.01 -10.27
C GLN A 14 -33.47 -3.36 -11.35
N GLU A 15 -34.02 -2.53 -12.21
CA GLU A 15 -33.27 -1.79 -13.21
C GLU A 15 -32.28 -0.82 -12.55
N ARG A 16 -32.70 -0.09 -11.52
CA ARG A 16 -31.81 0.78 -10.74
C ARG A 16 -30.70 -0.01 -10.02
N MET A 17 -31.02 -1.16 -9.45
CA MET A 17 -30.02 -2.03 -8.80
C MET A 17 -28.96 -2.50 -9.79
N ARG A 18 -29.36 -2.95 -11.00
CA ARG A 18 -28.41 -3.32 -12.05
C ARG A 18 -27.49 -2.15 -12.43
N GLY A 19 -28.05 -0.96 -12.62
CA GLY A 19 -27.25 0.23 -12.90
C GLY A 19 -26.22 0.56 -11.80
N TYR A 20 -26.58 0.35 -10.52
CA TYR A 20 -25.63 0.51 -9.41
C TYR A 20 -24.55 -0.59 -9.38
N GLU A 21 -24.90 -1.83 -9.72
CA GLU A 21 -23.93 -2.93 -9.81
C GLU A 21 -22.93 -2.69 -10.95
N ASP A 22 -23.38 -2.24 -12.10
CA ASP A 22 -22.51 -1.90 -13.23
C ASP A 22 -21.59 -0.73 -12.88
N LEU A 23 -22.12 0.34 -12.30
CA LEU A 23 -21.32 1.49 -11.87
C LEU A 23 -20.29 1.11 -10.80
N LYS A 24 -20.67 0.25 -9.84
CA LYS A 24 -19.77 -0.28 -8.82
C LYS A 24 -18.63 -1.05 -9.46
N LYS A 25 -18.92 -1.93 -10.42
CA LYS A 25 -17.93 -2.73 -11.13
C LYS A 25 -16.97 -1.84 -11.94
N GLU A 26 -17.50 -0.89 -12.69
CA GLU A 26 -16.70 0.05 -13.48
C GLU A 26 -15.76 0.87 -12.58
N THR A 27 -16.30 1.44 -11.49
CA THR A 27 -15.52 2.21 -10.53
C THR A 27 -14.41 1.37 -9.88
N PHE A 28 -14.73 0.14 -9.50
CA PHE A 28 -13.75 -0.79 -8.93
C PHE A 28 -12.63 -1.10 -9.92
N LEU A 29 -12.96 -1.48 -11.15
CA LEU A 29 -11.95 -1.82 -12.16
C LEU A 29 -11.06 -0.62 -12.51
N LYS A 30 -11.65 0.58 -12.58
CA LYS A 30 -10.87 1.82 -12.77
C LYS A 30 -9.89 2.05 -11.63
N THR A 31 -10.34 1.92 -10.39
CA THR A 31 -9.49 2.04 -9.18
C THR A 31 -8.41 0.97 -9.15
N TYR A 32 -8.78 -0.29 -9.41
CA TYR A 32 -7.85 -1.41 -9.48
C TYR A 32 -6.74 -1.17 -10.50
N ASN A 33 -7.07 -0.72 -11.71
CA ASN A 33 -6.07 -0.45 -12.74
C ASN A 33 -5.08 0.63 -12.30
N VAL A 34 -5.55 1.72 -11.68
CA VAL A 34 -4.65 2.78 -11.18
C VAL A 34 -3.75 2.29 -10.06
N ILE A 35 -4.30 1.52 -9.11
CA ILE A 35 -3.51 0.94 -8.01
C ILE A 35 -2.50 -0.07 -8.57
N ASN A 36 -2.86 -0.89 -9.56
CA ASN A 36 -1.96 -1.85 -10.18
C ASN A 36 -0.79 -1.17 -10.88
N GLU A 37 -1.03 -0.09 -11.64
CA GLU A 37 0.06 0.68 -12.26
C GLU A 37 0.97 1.34 -11.20
N ASN A 38 0.40 1.91 -10.13
CA ASN A 38 1.19 2.41 -9.02
C ASN A 38 2.01 1.30 -8.35
N PHE A 39 1.44 0.12 -8.19
CA PHE A 39 2.12 -1.04 -7.60
C PHE A 39 3.31 -1.49 -8.46
N LYS A 40 3.15 -1.59 -9.76
CA LYS A 40 4.24 -1.92 -10.70
C LYS A 40 5.41 -0.95 -10.57
N ASP A 41 5.13 0.36 -10.58
CA ASP A 41 6.14 1.41 -10.45
C ASP A 41 6.88 1.32 -9.10
N ILE A 42 6.15 1.23 -7.99
CA ILE A 42 6.74 1.21 -6.66
C ILE A 42 7.50 -0.10 -6.41
N PHE A 43 6.95 -1.23 -6.83
CA PHE A 43 7.61 -2.53 -6.70
C PHE A 43 8.92 -2.57 -7.50
N HIS A 44 8.91 -2.04 -8.72
CA HIS A 44 10.14 -1.92 -9.53
C HIS A 44 11.20 -1.08 -8.82
N ARG A 45 10.83 0.06 -8.25
CA ARG A 45 11.76 0.94 -7.51
C ARG A 45 12.32 0.29 -6.25
N LEU A 46 11.53 -0.55 -5.55
CA LEU A 46 11.96 -1.22 -4.33
C LEU A 46 12.77 -2.49 -4.58
N SER A 47 12.39 -3.31 -5.58
CA SER A 47 12.93 -4.65 -5.78
C SER A 47 13.85 -4.80 -6.99
N ASP A 48 13.92 -3.77 -7.87
CA ASP A 48 14.47 -3.85 -9.24
C ASP A 48 13.84 -4.98 -10.08
N GLY A 49 12.63 -5.38 -9.72
CA GLY A 49 11.89 -6.48 -10.34
C GLY A 49 10.57 -6.03 -10.93
N GLU A 50 9.74 -6.97 -11.27
CA GLU A 50 8.40 -6.74 -11.81
C GLU A 50 7.34 -7.30 -10.87
N GLY A 51 6.23 -6.59 -10.70
CA GLY A 51 5.10 -7.02 -9.89
C GLY A 51 3.78 -6.61 -10.50
N THR A 52 2.74 -7.39 -10.26
CA THR A 52 1.39 -7.09 -10.72
C THR A 52 0.35 -7.61 -9.74
N LEU A 53 -0.74 -6.89 -9.62
CA LEU A 53 -1.94 -7.35 -8.91
C LEU A 53 -2.76 -8.20 -9.86
N ILE A 54 -3.39 -9.26 -9.35
CA ILE A 54 -4.20 -10.18 -10.13
C ILE A 54 -5.56 -10.35 -9.46
N LEU A 55 -6.64 -10.13 -10.20
CA LEU A 55 -7.98 -10.49 -9.77
C LEU A 55 -8.21 -11.98 -10.04
N GLU A 56 -8.65 -12.74 -9.04
CA GLU A 56 -8.98 -14.16 -9.20
C GLU A 56 -10.18 -14.37 -10.12
N ASN A 57 -11.08 -13.40 -10.19
CA ASN A 57 -12.25 -13.42 -11.06
C ASN A 57 -12.48 -12.03 -11.68
N GLU A 58 -12.02 -11.85 -12.92
CA GLU A 58 -12.16 -10.58 -13.64
C GLU A 58 -13.62 -10.30 -14.07
N GLU A 59 -14.42 -11.34 -14.33
CA GLU A 59 -15.81 -11.16 -14.71
C GLU A 59 -16.65 -10.70 -13.51
N LYS A 60 -16.35 -11.26 -12.32
CA LYS A 60 -17.03 -10.97 -11.06
C LYS A 60 -16.03 -10.58 -9.97
N PRO A 61 -15.45 -9.39 -10.04
CA PRO A 61 -14.33 -8.99 -9.19
C PRO A 61 -14.67 -8.93 -7.69
N PHE A 62 -15.95 -8.94 -7.33
CA PHE A 62 -16.41 -8.96 -5.94
C PHE A 62 -16.63 -10.38 -5.39
N GLU A 63 -16.57 -11.41 -6.23
CA GLU A 63 -16.72 -12.82 -5.83
C GLU A 63 -15.36 -13.54 -5.72
N GLY A 64 -14.27 -12.89 -6.16
CA GLY A 64 -12.91 -13.38 -6.07
C GLY A 64 -12.05 -12.56 -5.12
N GLY A 65 -10.82 -13.03 -4.90
CA GLY A 65 -9.76 -12.35 -4.17
C GLY A 65 -8.87 -11.50 -5.07
N LEU A 66 -7.97 -10.76 -4.43
CA LEU A 66 -6.84 -10.09 -5.04
C LEU A 66 -5.56 -10.84 -4.65
N ASP A 67 -4.83 -11.33 -5.64
CA ASP A 67 -3.52 -11.95 -5.44
C ASP A 67 -2.41 -11.03 -5.97
N ILE A 68 -1.19 -11.25 -5.51
CA ILE A 68 -0.01 -10.53 -5.96
C ILE A 68 0.96 -11.52 -6.57
N GLU A 69 1.34 -11.24 -7.80
CA GLU A 69 2.39 -11.96 -8.49
C GLU A 69 3.57 -11.04 -8.70
N ALA A 70 4.75 -11.47 -8.30
CA ALA A 70 5.94 -10.65 -8.41
C ALA A 70 7.16 -11.49 -8.78
N GLN A 71 8.09 -10.83 -9.46
CA GLN A 71 9.39 -11.35 -9.84
C GLN A 71 10.45 -10.37 -9.34
N PRO A 72 10.98 -10.55 -8.12
CA PRO A 72 12.14 -9.81 -7.67
C PRO A 72 13.33 -10.04 -8.62
N ARG A 73 14.27 -9.10 -8.63
CA ARG A 73 15.47 -9.20 -9.48
C ARG A 73 16.16 -10.57 -9.33
N ASP A 74 16.53 -11.16 -10.45
CA ASP A 74 17.25 -12.44 -10.56
C ASP A 74 16.48 -13.66 -10.01
N LYS A 75 15.16 -13.55 -9.81
CA LYS A 75 14.29 -14.63 -9.33
C LYS A 75 13.20 -14.98 -10.34
N LYS A 76 12.59 -16.14 -10.13
CA LYS A 76 11.42 -16.55 -10.91
C LYS A 76 10.19 -15.80 -10.42
N LYS A 77 9.25 -15.62 -11.32
CA LYS A 77 7.91 -15.10 -11.03
C LYS A 77 7.19 -16.02 -10.06
N GLN A 78 6.64 -15.48 -9.00
CA GLN A 78 5.99 -16.24 -7.92
C GLN A 78 4.85 -15.43 -7.28
N ARG A 79 3.91 -16.13 -6.68
CA ARG A 79 2.84 -15.53 -5.88
C ARG A 79 3.34 -15.19 -4.48
N LEU A 80 2.67 -14.26 -3.82
CA LEU A 80 3.02 -13.79 -2.48
C LEU A 80 3.25 -14.94 -1.49
N ALA A 81 2.44 -16.00 -1.55
CA ALA A 81 2.56 -17.15 -0.66
C ALA A 81 3.93 -17.85 -0.74
N GLY A 82 4.55 -17.89 -1.93
CA GLY A 82 5.85 -18.56 -2.19
C GLY A 82 7.09 -17.71 -1.85
N MET A 83 6.93 -16.44 -1.50
CA MET A 83 8.04 -15.52 -1.24
C MET A 83 8.65 -15.72 0.14
N SER A 84 9.95 -15.36 0.28
CA SER A 84 10.62 -15.25 1.57
C SER A 84 10.05 -14.12 2.43
N GLY A 85 10.36 -14.09 3.73
CA GLY A 85 9.83 -13.08 4.65
C GLY A 85 10.14 -11.64 4.22
N GLY A 86 11.39 -11.36 3.84
CA GLY A 86 11.79 -10.03 3.35
C GLY A 86 11.12 -9.64 2.04
N GLU A 87 10.97 -10.58 1.10
CA GLU A 87 10.25 -10.34 -0.16
C GLU A 87 8.76 -10.08 0.08
N LYS A 88 8.12 -10.83 0.98
CA LYS A 88 6.74 -10.57 1.39
C LYS A 88 6.56 -9.18 1.98
N ALA A 89 7.46 -8.78 2.89
CA ALA A 89 7.41 -7.45 3.49
C ALA A 89 7.56 -6.35 2.44
N LEU A 90 8.54 -6.48 1.54
CA LEU A 90 8.76 -5.52 0.46
C LEU A 90 7.58 -5.44 -0.51
N THR A 91 7.01 -6.59 -0.87
CA THR A 91 5.82 -6.66 -1.72
C THR A 91 4.60 -6.03 -1.05
N ALA A 92 4.39 -6.32 0.24
CA ALA A 92 3.31 -5.72 1.02
C ALA A 92 3.46 -4.20 1.15
N LEU A 93 4.66 -3.70 1.42
CA LEU A 93 4.95 -2.27 1.44
C LEU A 93 4.70 -1.61 0.09
N SER A 94 5.11 -2.25 -1.01
CA SER A 94 4.83 -1.75 -2.37
C SER A 94 3.34 -1.58 -2.60
N PHE A 95 2.53 -2.53 -2.15
CA PHE A 95 1.08 -2.47 -2.26
C PHE A 95 0.47 -1.36 -1.38
N VAL A 96 0.92 -1.22 -0.13
CA VAL A 96 0.49 -0.13 0.76
C VAL A 96 0.79 1.22 0.14
N PHE A 97 2.01 1.44 -0.38
CA PHE A 97 2.38 2.68 -1.04
C PHE A 97 1.62 2.93 -2.35
N ALA A 98 1.24 1.88 -3.08
CA ALA A 98 0.41 2.00 -4.28
C ALA A 98 -0.99 2.52 -3.96
N ILE A 99 -1.59 2.04 -2.86
CA ILE A 99 -2.86 2.54 -2.36
C ILE A 99 -2.72 3.99 -1.87
N GLN A 100 -1.65 4.29 -1.13
CA GLN A 100 -1.36 5.64 -0.66
C GLN A 100 -1.28 6.65 -1.82
N LYS A 101 -0.59 6.30 -2.89
CA LYS A 101 -0.45 7.16 -4.07
C LYS A 101 -1.78 7.42 -4.77
N TYR A 102 -2.72 6.46 -4.71
CA TYR A 102 -4.07 6.62 -5.24
C TYR A 102 -4.97 7.46 -4.32
N MET A 103 -4.93 7.20 -3.02
CA MET A 103 -5.77 7.88 -2.04
C MET A 103 -4.92 8.27 -0.81
N PRO A 104 -4.24 9.42 -0.88
CA PRO A 104 -3.37 9.88 0.21
C PRO A 104 -4.17 10.22 1.46
N ALA A 105 -3.65 9.79 2.63
CA ALA A 105 -4.14 10.21 3.93
C ALA A 105 -3.35 11.43 4.44
N PRO A 106 -3.86 12.17 5.43
CA PRO A 106 -3.16 13.33 5.99
C PRO A 106 -1.80 12.98 6.62
N PHE A 107 -1.66 11.78 7.18
CA PHE A 107 -0.39 11.26 7.71
C PHE A 107 -0.38 9.73 7.72
N TYR A 108 0.82 9.16 7.83
CA TYR A 108 1.06 7.72 7.98
C TYR A 108 1.98 7.46 9.16
N ALA A 109 1.71 6.41 9.91
CA ALA A 109 2.56 5.95 11.00
C ALA A 109 3.05 4.52 10.69
N PHE A 110 4.37 4.35 10.63
CA PHE A 110 5.05 3.08 10.41
C PHE A 110 5.86 2.69 11.64
N ASP A 111 5.67 1.48 12.11
CA ASP A 111 6.37 0.93 13.25
C ASP A 111 7.24 -0.25 12.80
N GLU A 112 8.57 -0.05 12.78
CA GLU A 112 9.59 -1.05 12.40
C GLU A 112 9.32 -1.79 11.08
N VAL A 113 8.71 -1.13 10.09
CA VAL A 113 8.36 -1.74 8.79
C VAL A 113 9.59 -2.22 7.99
N ASP A 114 10.76 -1.75 8.35
CA ASP A 114 12.06 -2.05 7.75
C ASP A 114 12.82 -3.19 8.44
N ALA A 115 12.28 -3.74 9.54
CA ALA A 115 12.97 -4.74 10.36
C ALA A 115 13.36 -6.02 9.59
N SER A 116 12.53 -6.46 8.64
CA SER A 116 12.76 -7.67 7.83
C SER A 116 13.48 -7.41 6.49
N LEU A 117 13.84 -6.15 6.20
CA LEU A 117 14.51 -5.77 4.95
C LEU A 117 16.03 -5.79 5.11
N ASP A 118 16.75 -6.14 4.01
CA ASP A 118 18.19 -5.96 3.92
C ASP A 118 18.58 -4.48 3.78
N GLY A 119 19.87 -4.19 3.90
CA GLY A 119 20.38 -2.81 3.90
C GLY A 119 20.02 -2.02 2.65
N ILE A 120 20.12 -2.65 1.47
CA ILE A 120 19.84 -2.00 0.17
C ILE A 120 18.34 -1.68 0.06
N ASN A 121 17.49 -2.59 0.45
CA ASN A 121 16.02 -2.38 0.41
C ASN A 121 15.58 -1.34 1.45
N VAL A 122 16.24 -1.23 2.60
CA VAL A 122 15.99 -0.14 3.56
C VAL A 122 16.36 1.23 2.97
N GLU A 123 17.47 1.35 2.25
CA GLU A 123 17.84 2.60 1.57
C GLU A 123 16.80 3.00 0.53
N LYS A 124 16.36 2.06 -0.31
CA LYS A 124 15.30 2.30 -1.28
C LYS A 124 13.96 2.70 -0.63
N LEU A 125 13.59 2.02 0.46
CA LEU A 125 12.41 2.37 1.24
C LEU A 125 12.51 3.80 1.80
N ALA A 126 13.66 4.16 2.39
CA ALA A 126 13.91 5.50 2.91
C ALA A 126 13.75 6.58 1.82
N HIS A 127 14.24 6.33 0.61
CA HIS A 127 14.07 7.24 -0.52
C HIS A 127 12.60 7.36 -0.97
N ILE A 128 11.84 6.28 -0.96
CA ILE A 128 10.39 6.34 -1.29
C ILE A 128 9.64 7.15 -0.24
N VAL A 129 9.86 6.86 1.04
CA VAL A 129 9.23 7.60 2.14
C VAL A 129 9.60 9.10 2.04
N GLN A 130 10.87 9.42 1.82
CA GLN A 130 11.33 10.79 1.67
C GLN A 130 10.65 11.51 0.49
N SER A 131 10.53 10.86 -0.67
CA SER A 131 9.88 11.47 -1.83
C SER A 131 8.38 11.70 -1.62
N GLN A 132 7.69 10.84 -0.89
CA GLN A 132 6.28 11.01 -0.56
C GLN A 132 6.05 11.99 0.59
N ALA A 133 7.06 12.20 1.44
CA ALA A 133 7.00 13.15 2.55
C ALA A 133 6.94 14.62 2.10
N GLU A 134 7.18 14.91 0.82
CA GLU A 134 6.97 16.25 0.24
C GLU A 134 5.48 16.68 0.27
N THR A 135 4.56 15.71 0.21
CA THR A 135 3.12 15.98 0.15
C THR A 135 2.33 15.42 1.33
N THR A 136 2.92 14.51 2.10
CA THR A 136 2.23 13.79 3.18
C THR A 136 3.15 13.61 4.37
N GLN A 137 2.64 13.76 5.59
CA GLN A 137 3.44 13.54 6.80
C GLN A 137 3.65 12.04 7.07
N PHE A 138 4.91 11.66 7.32
CA PHE A 138 5.28 10.32 7.79
C PHE A 138 5.82 10.37 9.21
N ILE A 139 5.35 9.47 10.05
CA ILE A 139 5.87 9.19 11.39
C ILE A 139 6.42 7.77 11.35
N VAL A 140 7.74 7.62 11.44
CA VAL A 140 8.38 6.31 11.29
C VAL A 140 9.17 5.98 12.56
N VAL A 141 8.90 4.82 13.15
CA VAL A 141 9.73 4.23 14.19
C VAL A 141 10.71 3.27 13.51
N SER A 142 11.99 3.56 13.62
CA SER A 142 13.07 2.73 13.07
C SER A 142 14.37 2.98 13.83
N HIS A 143 15.24 1.99 13.86
CA HIS A 143 16.61 2.12 14.34
C HIS A 143 17.66 1.99 13.21
N ARG A 144 17.20 1.91 11.97
CA ARG A 144 18.06 1.77 10.79
C ARG A 144 18.56 3.14 10.32
N LYS A 145 19.87 3.21 10.11
CA LYS A 145 20.55 4.45 9.74
C LYS A 145 19.95 5.14 8.50
N PRO A 146 19.66 4.46 7.36
CA PRO A 146 19.06 5.11 6.19
C PRO A 146 17.72 5.80 6.49
N MET A 147 16.85 5.17 7.30
CA MET A 147 15.57 5.74 7.69
C MET A 147 15.76 6.99 8.56
N ILE A 148 16.70 6.95 9.50
CA ILE A 148 17.02 8.10 10.37
C ILE A 148 17.58 9.26 9.55
N GLU A 149 18.54 9.01 8.65
CA GLU A 149 19.18 10.04 7.83
C GLU A 149 18.25 10.66 6.78
N SER A 150 17.21 9.94 6.33
CA SER A 150 16.22 10.48 5.38
C SER A 150 15.19 11.40 6.02
N ALA A 151 15.05 11.40 7.34
CA ALA A 151 14.04 12.17 8.04
C ALA A 151 14.39 13.68 8.10
N ASN A 152 13.35 14.54 8.07
CA ASN A 152 13.50 15.97 8.34
C ASN A 152 13.77 16.24 9.83
N ARG A 153 13.14 15.46 10.70
CA ARG A 153 13.29 15.55 12.15
C ARG A 153 13.38 14.14 12.75
N THR A 154 14.37 13.95 13.60
CA THR A 154 14.54 12.70 14.37
C THR A 154 14.25 12.95 15.85
N ILE A 155 13.46 12.07 16.44
CA ILE A 155 13.14 12.06 17.86
C ILE A 155 13.73 10.79 18.47
N GLY A 156 14.78 10.94 19.27
CA GLY A 156 15.39 9.84 20.02
C GLY A 156 14.71 9.64 21.37
N VAL A 157 14.34 8.39 21.65
CA VAL A 157 13.81 7.99 22.96
C VAL A 157 14.83 7.04 23.59
N THR A 158 15.34 7.41 24.77
CA THR A 158 16.34 6.61 25.49
C THR A 158 15.92 6.43 26.93
N GLN A 159 16.34 5.32 27.55
CA GLN A 159 16.16 5.06 28.97
C GLN A 159 17.53 5.14 29.66
N LYS A 160 17.85 6.28 30.27
CA LYS A 160 19.08 6.46 31.06
C LYS A 160 18.99 5.86 32.45
N GLU A 161 17.82 5.93 33.05
CA GLU A 161 17.52 5.39 34.38
C GLU A 161 16.37 4.38 34.26
N LYS A 162 16.39 3.34 35.09
CA LYS A 162 15.36 2.28 35.05
C LYS A 162 13.98 2.88 35.24
N GLY A 163 13.11 2.71 34.22
CA GLY A 163 11.72 3.20 34.27
C GLY A 163 11.53 4.68 33.84
N ILE A 164 12.61 5.42 33.49
CA ILE A 164 12.50 6.83 33.09
C ILE A 164 13.01 7.01 31.64
N SER A 165 12.11 7.34 30.74
CA SER A 165 12.45 7.66 29.35
C SER A 165 12.84 9.12 29.19
N LYS A 166 13.89 9.39 28.44
CA LYS A 166 14.31 10.72 28.01
C LYS A 166 14.08 10.88 26.51
N VAL A 167 13.41 11.96 26.13
CA VAL A 167 13.14 12.30 24.72
C VAL A 167 14.10 13.44 24.30
N THR A 168 14.72 13.29 23.12
CA THR A 168 15.59 14.28 22.52
C THR A 168 15.22 14.43 21.04
N GLY A 169 14.91 15.64 20.60
CA GLY A 169 14.60 15.93 19.20
C GLY A 169 15.77 16.63 18.50
N VAL A 170 16.07 16.22 17.27
CA VAL A 170 17.05 16.86 16.40
C VAL A 170 16.39 17.14 15.05
N LYS A 171 16.49 18.39 14.57
CA LYS A 171 16.11 18.75 13.20
C LYS A 171 17.31 18.49 12.29
N LEU A 172 17.14 17.61 11.30
CA LEU A 172 18.22 17.19 10.40
C LEU A 172 18.24 18.02 9.10
N ARG A 173 17.08 18.51 8.67
CA ARG A 173 16.91 19.26 7.42
C ARG A 173 15.88 20.39 7.62
N ASP A 174 16.00 21.44 6.84
CA ASP A 174 15.04 22.56 6.77
C ASP A 174 13.91 22.25 5.81
#